data_7e7ea15dff6a8d81c1b128820937e26f
#
_entry.id   7e7ea15dff6a8d81c1b128820937e26f
#
_cell.length_a   1.000
_cell.length_b   1.000
_cell.length_c   1.000
_cell.angle_alpha   90.00
_cell.angle_beta   90.00
_cell.angle_gamma   90.00
#
_symmetry.space_group_name_H-M   'P 1'
#
loop_
_entity.id
_entity.type
_entity.pdbx_description
1 polymer ?
#
loop_
_entity_poly.entity_id
_entity_poly.type
_entity_poly.pdbx_seq_one_letter_code
_entity_poly.pdbx_strand_id
1 'polypeptide(L)'
;MKTMSVSMRVNGAAVGPHEVPEGLSMNDYLREYLNLTGTKFGCGIGACSACVVILDNADGTSGTVHTCITSVDFFADKSVRTIEGVARQGQLTPVQTAFLDHFAFQCGYCTPGFVNHAQVLVESLARAPAPKSEVEARILAAMDGHICRCTGYVRYYAALRELILADPKLTR
;
A
#
# COMPACT_ATOMS: atom_id res chain seq x y z
N MET A 1 28.82 7.57 12.94
CA MET A 1 27.87 6.80 12.13
C MET A 1 27.95 7.36 10.71
N LYS A 2 28.04 6.53 9.70
CA LYS A 2 28.03 7.03 8.31
C LYS A 2 26.62 7.49 7.95
N THR A 3 26.52 8.59 7.23
CA THR A 3 25.26 9.14 6.71
C THR A 3 25.26 9.15 5.20
N MET A 4 24.07 9.24 4.64
CA MET A 4 23.83 9.35 3.21
C MET A 4 22.72 10.38 2.95
N SER A 5 22.78 11.03 1.80
CA SER A 5 21.74 11.98 1.38
C SER A 5 20.69 11.26 0.57
N VAL A 6 19.42 11.45 0.89
CA VAL A 6 18.30 10.84 0.15
C VAL A 6 17.28 11.88 -0.29
N SER A 7 16.81 11.75 -1.52
CA SER A 7 15.71 12.53 -2.10
C SER A 7 14.76 11.60 -2.85
N MET A 8 13.46 11.85 -2.77
CA MET A 8 12.43 11.05 -3.44
C MET A 8 11.14 11.85 -3.58
N ARG A 9 10.12 11.25 -4.15
CA ARG A 9 8.77 11.80 -4.08
C ARG A 9 7.92 10.95 -3.14
N VAL A 10 7.25 11.60 -2.19
CA VAL A 10 6.32 10.93 -1.28
C VAL A 10 4.96 11.61 -1.39
N ASN A 11 3.92 10.83 -1.72
CA ASN A 11 2.56 11.32 -1.90
C ASN A 11 2.44 12.49 -2.89
N GLY A 12 3.26 12.45 -3.94
CA GLY A 12 3.31 13.47 -4.99
C GLY A 12 4.20 14.68 -4.68
N ALA A 13 4.65 14.88 -3.44
CA ALA A 13 5.55 15.96 -3.05
C ALA A 13 7.02 15.53 -3.15
N ALA A 14 7.90 16.43 -3.56
CA ALA A 14 9.34 16.22 -3.46
C ALA A 14 9.77 16.31 -1.99
N VAL A 15 10.58 15.35 -1.56
CA VAL A 15 11.06 15.21 -0.19
C VAL A 15 12.58 15.07 -0.21
N GLY A 16 13.26 15.78 0.66
CA GLY A 16 14.73 15.81 0.77
C GLY A 16 15.35 16.99 0.00
N PRO A 17 16.72 17.06 -0.08
CA PRO A 17 17.64 16.06 0.46
C PRO A 17 17.64 16.02 2.00
N HIS A 18 17.62 14.83 2.56
CA HIS A 18 17.80 14.61 4.00
C HIS A 18 19.04 13.76 4.25
N GLU A 19 19.86 14.18 5.22
CA GLU A 19 20.97 13.38 5.71
C GLU A 19 20.45 12.35 6.71
N VAL A 20 20.59 11.07 6.38
CA VAL A 20 20.08 9.95 7.18
C VAL A 20 21.18 8.92 7.44
N PRO A 21 21.11 8.12 8.51
CA PRO A 21 22.03 7.02 8.74
C PRO A 21 21.99 6.00 7.60
N GLU A 22 23.15 5.48 7.18
CA GLU A 22 23.21 4.34 6.25
C GLU A 22 22.44 3.16 6.84
N GLY A 23 21.61 2.51 6.01
CA GLY A 23 20.80 1.35 6.40
C GLY A 23 19.52 1.70 7.17
N LEU A 24 19.16 2.98 7.28
CA LEU A 24 17.86 3.38 7.85
C LEU A 24 16.73 2.71 7.07
N SER A 25 15.77 2.09 7.77
CA SER A 25 14.61 1.51 7.11
C SER A 25 13.71 2.61 6.54
N MET A 26 13.06 2.32 5.41
CA MET A 26 12.04 3.25 4.87
C MET A 26 10.89 3.44 5.85
N ASN A 27 10.57 2.45 6.68
CA ASN A 27 9.53 2.58 7.71
C ASN A 27 9.88 3.65 8.74
N ASP A 28 11.09 3.61 9.27
CA ASP A 28 11.55 4.60 10.23
C ASP A 28 11.66 5.99 9.60
N TYR A 29 12.13 6.06 8.34
CA TYR A 29 12.19 7.34 7.61
C TYR A 29 10.80 7.97 7.44
N LEU A 30 9.80 7.21 7.01
CA LEU A 30 8.44 7.72 6.87
C LEU A 30 7.87 8.22 8.19
N ARG A 31 8.12 7.50 9.27
CA ARG A 31 7.52 7.76 10.57
C ARG A 31 8.24 8.84 11.38
N GLU A 32 9.57 8.79 11.41
CA GLU A 32 10.38 9.65 12.30
C GLU A 32 10.88 10.93 11.60
N TYR A 33 11.09 10.88 10.28
CA TYR A 33 11.54 12.07 9.52
C TYR A 33 10.37 12.80 8.86
N LEU A 34 9.38 12.08 8.36
CA LEU A 34 8.26 12.66 7.61
C LEU A 34 6.96 12.72 8.42
N ASN A 35 6.93 12.16 9.62
CA ASN A 35 5.73 12.07 10.48
C ASN A 35 4.52 11.39 9.77
N LEU A 36 4.78 10.50 8.80
CA LEU A 36 3.77 9.71 8.11
C LEU A 36 3.52 8.40 8.85
N THR A 37 2.74 8.46 9.92
CA THR A 37 2.52 7.36 10.87
C THR A 37 1.48 6.34 10.44
N GLY A 38 0.81 6.56 9.31
CA GLY A 38 -0.15 5.62 8.72
C GLY A 38 0.51 4.32 8.25
N THR A 39 1.77 4.38 7.80
CA THR A 39 2.58 3.19 7.53
C THR A 39 3.00 2.56 8.86
N LYS A 40 2.54 1.32 9.14
CA LYS A 40 2.69 0.71 10.47
C LYS A 40 3.92 -0.19 10.54
N PHE A 41 4.56 -0.24 11.72
CA PHE A 41 5.59 -1.22 12.03
C PHE A 41 4.98 -2.40 12.79
N GLY A 42 5.02 -3.60 12.23
CA GLY A 42 4.46 -4.80 12.85
C GLY A 42 5.51 -5.86 13.16
N CYS A 43 6.02 -6.56 12.15
CA CYS A 43 6.88 -7.74 12.34
C CYS A 43 8.39 -7.46 12.21
N GLY A 44 8.80 -6.44 11.44
CA GLY A 44 10.21 -6.13 11.15
C GLY A 44 10.92 -7.13 10.22
N ILE A 45 10.21 -8.10 9.66
CA ILE A 45 10.77 -9.19 8.84
C ILE A 45 10.04 -9.38 7.50
N GLY A 46 9.20 -8.43 7.07
CA GLY A 46 8.47 -8.51 5.81
C GLY A 46 7.30 -9.49 5.76
N ALA A 47 6.85 -10.05 6.89
CA ALA A 47 5.86 -11.13 6.92
C ALA A 47 4.40 -10.68 7.10
N CYS A 48 4.14 -9.49 7.69
CA CYS A 48 2.78 -9.12 8.09
C CYS A 48 2.10 -8.11 7.19
N SER A 49 2.81 -7.50 6.27
CA SER A 49 2.36 -6.48 5.31
C SER A 49 1.75 -5.20 5.91
N ALA A 50 1.85 -4.98 7.23
CA ALA A 50 1.35 -3.75 7.87
C ALA A 50 2.14 -2.49 7.45
N CYS A 51 3.39 -2.67 7.01
CA CYS A 51 4.31 -1.60 6.62
C CYS A 51 4.35 -1.34 5.11
N VAL A 52 3.48 -1.95 4.33
CA VAL A 52 3.52 -1.86 2.87
C VAL A 52 3.18 -0.46 2.39
N VAL A 53 3.96 0.04 1.43
CA VAL A 53 3.71 1.25 0.64
C VAL A 53 3.57 0.91 -0.83
N ILE A 54 3.02 1.82 -1.61
CA ILE A 54 2.94 1.71 -3.06
C ILE A 54 4.16 2.39 -3.68
N LEU A 55 4.85 1.72 -4.58
CA LEU A 55 5.90 2.26 -5.44
C LEU A 55 5.32 2.50 -6.83
N ASP A 56 5.31 3.76 -7.27
CA ASP A 56 4.86 4.14 -8.60
C ASP A 56 6.04 4.14 -9.58
N ASN A 57 5.95 3.35 -10.64
CA ASN A 57 6.98 3.23 -11.64
C ASN A 57 6.80 4.27 -12.77
N ALA A 58 7.88 4.58 -13.46
CA ALA A 58 7.87 5.56 -14.56
C ALA A 58 7.01 5.12 -15.77
N ASP A 59 6.76 3.83 -15.92
CA ASP A 59 5.89 3.25 -16.96
C ASP A 59 4.39 3.32 -16.63
N GLY A 60 4.03 3.94 -15.51
CA GLY A 60 2.66 4.06 -15.03
C GLY A 60 2.13 2.83 -14.30
N THR A 61 2.94 1.80 -14.11
CA THR A 61 2.58 0.67 -13.25
C THR A 61 2.87 1.00 -11.78
N SER A 62 2.26 0.24 -10.88
CA SER A 62 2.53 0.35 -9.44
C SER A 62 2.78 -1.03 -8.85
N GLY A 63 3.62 -1.08 -7.84
CA GLY A 63 3.89 -2.27 -7.05
C GLY A 63 3.86 -1.96 -5.56
N THR A 64 4.03 -2.98 -4.73
CA THR A 64 4.06 -2.82 -3.27
C THR A 64 5.43 -3.20 -2.71
N VAL A 65 5.87 -2.47 -1.67
CA VAL A 65 7.17 -2.72 -1.03
C VAL A 65 7.01 -2.72 0.49
N HIS A 66 7.65 -3.70 1.17
CA HIS A 66 7.70 -3.78 2.63
C HIS A 66 8.76 -2.82 3.19
N THR A 67 8.35 -1.74 3.81
CA THR A 67 9.26 -0.68 4.28
C THR A 67 10.09 -1.07 5.49
N CYS A 68 9.69 -2.06 6.29
CA CYS A 68 10.42 -2.48 7.48
C CYS A 68 11.71 -3.26 7.19
N ILE A 69 11.85 -3.82 5.99
CA ILE A 69 13.03 -4.60 5.55
C ILE A 69 13.75 -3.96 4.36
N THR A 70 13.25 -2.83 3.87
CA THR A 70 13.82 -2.13 2.72
C THR A 70 14.44 -0.82 3.20
N SER A 71 15.71 -0.63 2.92
CA SER A 71 16.44 0.57 3.28
C SER A 71 15.96 1.78 2.46
N VAL A 72 16.05 2.97 3.03
CA VAL A 72 15.56 4.22 2.45
C VAL A 72 16.25 4.57 1.12
N ASP A 73 17.52 4.20 0.94
CA ASP A 73 18.29 4.42 -0.30
C ASP A 73 17.69 3.70 -1.52
N PHE A 74 17.05 2.54 -1.31
CA PHE A 74 16.31 1.87 -2.39
C PHE A 74 15.26 2.79 -3.03
N PHE A 75 14.71 3.73 -2.27
CA PHE A 75 13.67 4.64 -2.74
C PHE A 75 14.21 5.97 -3.30
N ALA A 76 15.54 6.16 -3.35
CA ALA A 76 16.13 7.35 -3.93
C ALA A 76 15.62 7.57 -5.36
N ASP A 77 15.25 8.81 -5.67
CA ASP A 77 14.69 9.26 -6.97
C ASP A 77 13.39 8.57 -7.40
N LYS A 78 12.75 7.77 -6.54
CA LYS A 78 11.50 7.07 -6.83
C LYS A 78 10.28 7.81 -6.28
N SER A 79 9.10 7.39 -6.72
CA SER A 79 7.81 7.90 -6.27
C SER A 79 7.11 6.86 -5.40
N VAL A 80 6.75 7.28 -4.19
CA VAL A 80 6.13 6.43 -3.17
C VAL A 80 4.79 7.02 -2.75
N ARG A 81 3.76 6.18 -2.66
CA ARG A 81 2.49 6.53 -2.01
C ARG A 81 2.36 5.74 -0.70
N THR A 82 2.15 6.46 0.39
CA THR A 82 1.73 5.91 1.67
C THR A 82 0.19 5.96 1.76
N ILE A 83 -0.39 5.40 2.82
CA ILE A 83 -1.84 5.44 3.02
C ILE A 83 -2.39 6.88 3.05
N GLU A 84 -1.60 7.84 3.53
CA GLU A 84 -1.97 9.26 3.56
C GLU A 84 -2.11 9.87 2.15
N GLY A 85 -1.44 9.29 1.16
CA GLY A 85 -1.50 9.74 -0.24
C GLY A 85 -2.45 8.94 -1.13
N VAL A 86 -3.13 7.93 -0.61
CA VAL A 86 -4.10 7.13 -1.39
C VAL A 86 -5.39 7.92 -1.62
N ALA A 87 -5.93 8.54 -0.58
CA ALA A 87 -7.04 9.48 -0.73
C ALA A 87 -6.56 10.76 -1.42
N ARG A 88 -7.37 11.32 -2.32
CA ARG A 88 -7.02 12.54 -3.06
C ARG A 88 -7.95 13.68 -2.68
N GLN A 89 -7.40 14.80 -2.25
CA GLN A 89 -8.17 16.01 -1.89
C GLN A 89 -9.30 15.71 -0.88
N GLY A 90 -9.04 14.81 0.07
CA GLY A 90 -10.02 14.39 1.08
C GLY A 90 -11.07 13.40 0.57
N GLN A 91 -11.03 12.99 -0.69
CA GLN A 91 -11.94 12.00 -1.25
C GLN A 91 -11.32 10.59 -1.17
N LEU A 92 -12.07 9.68 -0.58
CA LEU A 92 -11.70 8.27 -0.50
C LEU A 92 -11.70 7.62 -1.88
N THR A 93 -10.77 6.69 -2.09
CA THR A 93 -10.80 5.83 -3.29
C THR A 93 -11.91 4.80 -3.20
N PRO A 94 -12.34 4.20 -4.33
CA PRO A 94 -13.31 3.11 -4.32
C PRO A 94 -12.93 1.96 -3.38
N VAL A 95 -11.63 1.65 -3.26
CA VAL A 95 -11.12 0.63 -2.32
C VAL A 95 -11.38 1.04 -0.87
N GLN A 96 -11.05 2.28 -0.51
CA GLN A 96 -11.25 2.79 0.85
C GLN A 96 -12.74 2.83 1.20
N THR A 97 -13.60 3.28 0.27
CA THR A 97 -15.05 3.30 0.44
C THR A 97 -15.59 1.87 0.63
N ALA A 98 -15.21 0.92 -0.23
CA ALA A 98 -15.65 -0.47 -0.11
C ALA A 98 -15.27 -1.08 1.25
N PHE A 99 -14.06 -0.80 1.75
CA PHE A 99 -13.64 -1.30 3.07
C PHE A 99 -14.42 -0.68 4.22
N LEU A 100 -14.85 0.58 4.11
CA LEU A 100 -15.73 1.24 5.08
C LEU A 100 -17.14 0.63 5.04
N ASP A 101 -17.74 0.53 3.86
CA ASP A 101 -19.10 0.06 3.67
C ASP A 101 -19.28 -1.39 4.14
N HIS A 102 -18.25 -2.20 3.97
CA HIS A 102 -18.22 -3.60 4.44
C HIS A 102 -17.77 -3.75 5.90
N PHE A 103 -17.46 -2.66 6.62
CA PHE A 103 -16.87 -2.75 7.96
C PHE A 103 -15.70 -3.73 8.00
N ALA A 104 -14.79 -3.64 7.02
CA ALA A 104 -13.75 -4.65 6.78
C ALA A 104 -12.66 -4.68 7.85
N PHE A 105 -12.59 -3.70 8.72
CA PHE A 105 -11.56 -3.58 9.77
C PHE A 105 -12.17 -3.45 11.17
N GLN A 106 -11.36 -3.72 12.19
CA GLN A 106 -11.69 -3.52 13.60
C GLN A 106 -10.68 -2.55 14.24
N CYS A 107 -9.53 -3.02 14.72
CA CYS A 107 -8.52 -2.12 15.30
C CYS A 107 -7.85 -1.19 14.27
N GLY A 108 -7.90 -1.50 12.98
CA GLY A 108 -7.37 -0.68 11.90
C GLY A 108 -5.86 -0.78 11.67
N TYR A 109 -5.11 -1.49 12.53
CA TYR A 109 -3.64 -1.49 12.44
C TYR A 109 -3.09 -2.08 11.14
N CYS A 110 -3.67 -3.16 10.62
CA CYS A 110 -3.28 -3.77 9.34
C CYS A 110 -3.91 -3.10 8.12
N THR A 111 -4.95 -2.27 8.31
CA THR A 111 -5.76 -1.70 7.23
C THR A 111 -4.95 -0.89 6.21
N PRO A 112 -3.96 -0.05 6.58
CA PRO A 112 -3.15 0.66 5.59
C PRO A 112 -2.46 -0.27 4.58
N GLY A 113 -1.91 -1.38 5.04
CA GLY A 113 -1.30 -2.38 4.17
C GLY A 113 -2.32 -3.03 3.24
N PHE A 114 -3.49 -3.44 3.76
CA PHE A 114 -4.57 -3.98 2.94
C PHE A 114 -5.05 -2.99 1.87
N VAL A 115 -5.23 -1.71 2.22
CA VAL A 115 -5.62 -0.67 1.26
C VAL A 115 -4.57 -0.52 0.16
N ASN A 116 -3.29 -0.49 0.50
CA ASN A 116 -2.22 -0.29 -0.47
C ASN A 116 -2.13 -1.46 -1.47
N HIS A 117 -2.23 -2.71 -1.02
CA HIS A 117 -2.28 -3.87 -1.91
C HIS A 117 -3.54 -3.89 -2.78
N ALA A 118 -4.70 -3.62 -2.18
CA ALA A 118 -5.97 -3.56 -2.89
C ALA A 118 -5.98 -2.45 -3.96
N GLN A 119 -5.38 -1.29 -3.65
CA GLN A 119 -5.28 -0.18 -4.58
C GLN A 119 -4.43 -0.56 -5.80
N VAL A 120 -3.27 -1.20 -5.59
CA VAL A 120 -2.43 -1.70 -6.69
C VAL A 120 -3.16 -2.75 -7.52
N LEU A 121 -3.90 -3.67 -6.89
CA LEU A 121 -4.72 -4.65 -7.61
C LEU A 121 -5.75 -3.96 -8.50
N VAL A 122 -6.55 -3.04 -7.97
CA VAL A 122 -7.59 -2.32 -8.72
C VAL A 122 -6.97 -1.49 -9.86
N GLU A 123 -5.87 -0.80 -9.62
CA GLU A 123 -5.13 -0.05 -10.66
C GLU A 123 -4.60 -0.99 -11.76
N SER A 124 -4.14 -2.18 -11.41
CA SER A 124 -3.69 -3.17 -12.38
C SER A 124 -4.84 -3.71 -13.24
N LEU A 125 -5.99 -3.98 -12.62
CA LEU A 125 -7.21 -4.42 -13.32
C LEU A 125 -7.77 -3.33 -14.22
N ALA A 126 -7.70 -2.08 -13.82
CA ALA A 126 -8.12 -0.95 -14.67
C ALA A 126 -7.27 -0.83 -15.95
N ARG A 127 -5.99 -1.23 -15.89
CA ARG A 127 -5.10 -1.28 -17.07
C ARG A 127 -5.32 -2.55 -17.90
N ALA A 128 -5.57 -3.67 -17.25
CA ALA A 128 -5.72 -4.98 -17.88
C ALA A 128 -6.86 -5.77 -17.20
N PRO A 129 -8.12 -5.55 -17.64
CA PRO A 129 -9.28 -6.21 -17.04
C PRO A 129 -9.19 -7.73 -17.08
N ALA A 130 -9.48 -8.37 -15.95
CA ALA A 130 -9.43 -9.83 -15.83
C ALA A 130 -10.76 -10.48 -16.16
N PRO A 131 -10.76 -11.76 -16.61
CA PRO A 131 -11.98 -12.55 -16.66
C PRO A 131 -12.64 -12.63 -15.27
N LYS A 132 -13.97 -12.55 -15.21
CA LYS A 132 -14.71 -12.65 -13.93
C LYS A 132 -14.37 -13.92 -13.15
N SER A 133 -14.08 -15.01 -13.85
CA SER A 133 -13.67 -16.29 -13.25
C SER A 133 -12.31 -16.26 -12.54
N GLU A 134 -11.46 -15.26 -12.84
CA GLU A 134 -10.14 -15.11 -12.22
C GLU A 134 -10.15 -14.14 -11.02
N VAL A 135 -11.20 -13.40 -10.77
CA VAL A 135 -11.25 -12.32 -9.76
C VAL A 135 -10.89 -12.83 -8.38
N GLU A 136 -11.44 -13.97 -7.96
CA GLU A 136 -11.13 -14.57 -6.65
C GLU A 136 -9.63 -14.88 -6.51
N ALA A 137 -9.04 -15.51 -7.52
CA ALA A 137 -7.61 -15.85 -7.51
C ALA A 137 -6.73 -14.60 -7.48
N ARG A 138 -7.12 -13.52 -8.18
CA ARG A 138 -6.42 -12.24 -8.18
C ARG A 138 -6.47 -11.56 -6.82
N ILE A 139 -7.64 -11.57 -6.16
CA ILE A 139 -7.80 -11.04 -4.81
C ILE A 139 -6.95 -11.84 -3.82
N LEU A 140 -7.00 -13.17 -3.87
CA LEU A 140 -6.20 -14.03 -3.01
C LEU A 140 -4.71 -13.73 -3.17
N ALA A 141 -4.21 -13.68 -4.41
CA ALA A 141 -2.80 -13.39 -4.68
C ALA A 141 -2.36 -12.00 -4.18
N ALA A 142 -3.22 -10.99 -4.30
CA ALA A 142 -2.91 -9.63 -3.85
C ALA A 142 -2.98 -9.48 -2.33
N MET A 143 -3.87 -10.23 -1.65
CA MET A 143 -4.09 -10.13 -0.21
C MET A 143 -3.28 -11.16 0.60
N ASP A 144 -2.64 -12.12 -0.06
CA ASP A 144 -1.80 -13.11 0.61
C ASP A 144 -0.63 -12.44 1.33
N GLY A 145 -0.19 -13.03 2.42
CA GLY A 145 0.89 -12.48 3.25
C GLY A 145 0.46 -11.37 4.23
N HIS A 146 -0.81 -10.95 4.24
CA HIS A 146 -1.30 -10.05 5.30
C HIS A 146 -1.58 -10.81 6.59
N ILE A 147 -1.25 -10.20 7.73
CA ILE A 147 -1.61 -10.72 9.05
C ILE A 147 -2.59 -9.76 9.74
N CYS A 148 -3.81 -10.25 9.94
CA CYS A 148 -4.83 -9.57 10.73
C CYS A 148 -5.35 -10.49 11.82
N ARG A 149 -5.22 -10.09 13.09
CA ARG A 149 -5.69 -10.89 14.23
C ARG A 149 -7.17 -10.69 14.55
N CYS A 150 -7.77 -9.59 14.08
CA CYS A 150 -9.10 -9.18 14.49
C CYS A 150 -10.22 -9.73 13.60
N THR A 151 -10.06 -9.66 12.26
CA THR A 151 -11.18 -9.72 11.32
C THR A 151 -11.42 -11.08 10.68
N GLY A 152 -10.44 -11.99 10.71
CA GLY A 152 -10.50 -13.24 9.95
C GLY A 152 -10.54 -13.04 8.44
N TYR A 153 -10.20 -11.84 7.94
CA TYR A 153 -10.04 -11.49 6.52
C TYR A 153 -11.33 -11.43 5.68
N VAL A 154 -12.40 -12.10 6.08
CA VAL A 154 -13.61 -12.35 5.27
C VAL A 154 -14.18 -11.06 4.64
N ARG A 155 -14.27 -9.99 5.41
CA ARG A 155 -14.88 -8.74 4.93
C ARG A 155 -13.98 -7.96 3.97
N TYR A 156 -12.65 -8.03 4.11
CA TYR A 156 -11.71 -7.47 3.14
C TYR A 156 -11.88 -8.13 1.76
N TYR A 157 -11.98 -9.47 1.73
CA TYR A 157 -12.18 -10.22 0.50
C TYR A 157 -13.55 -9.93 -0.11
N ALA A 158 -14.62 -9.92 0.70
CA ALA A 158 -15.98 -9.62 0.23
C ALA A 158 -16.07 -8.22 -0.38
N ALA A 159 -15.48 -7.21 0.27
CA ALA A 159 -15.47 -5.84 -0.22
C ALA A 159 -14.76 -5.70 -1.56
N LEU A 160 -13.59 -6.31 -1.71
CA LEU A 160 -12.85 -6.29 -2.99
C LEU A 160 -13.58 -7.06 -4.09
N ARG A 161 -14.15 -8.20 -3.75
CA ARG A 161 -14.92 -9.00 -4.72
C ARG A 161 -16.11 -8.21 -5.27
N GLU A 162 -16.88 -7.59 -4.41
CA GLU A 162 -18.03 -6.78 -4.81
C GLU A 162 -17.57 -5.59 -5.65
N LEU A 163 -16.58 -4.81 -5.17
CA LEU A 163 -16.04 -3.68 -5.90
C LEU A 163 -15.57 -4.05 -7.31
N ILE A 164 -14.80 -5.13 -7.45
CA ILE A 164 -14.20 -5.51 -8.73
C ILE A 164 -15.28 -6.05 -9.69
N LEU A 165 -16.23 -6.86 -9.20
CA LEU A 165 -17.28 -7.43 -10.04
C LEU A 165 -18.36 -6.41 -10.45
N ALA A 166 -18.55 -5.35 -9.67
CA ALA A 166 -19.50 -4.29 -9.98
C ALA A 166 -18.99 -3.30 -11.04
N ASP A 167 -17.68 -3.17 -11.21
CA ASP A 167 -17.08 -2.24 -12.18
C ASP A 167 -16.72 -2.97 -13.50
N PRO A 168 -17.45 -2.70 -14.60
CA PRO A 168 -17.17 -3.33 -15.90
C PRO A 168 -15.83 -2.92 -16.51
N LYS A 169 -15.14 -1.92 -15.96
CA LYS A 169 -13.78 -1.53 -16.39
C LYS A 169 -12.70 -2.44 -15.78
N LEU A 170 -13.01 -3.15 -14.72
CA LEU A 170 -12.07 -4.03 -14.02
C LEU A 170 -12.18 -5.49 -14.45
N THR A 171 -13.30 -5.87 -15.10
CA THR A 171 -13.59 -7.24 -15.51
C THR A 171 -14.04 -7.34 -16.97
N ARG A 172 -13.90 -8.53 -17.55
CA ARG A 172 -14.37 -8.87 -18.91
C ARG A 172 -15.02 -10.24 -18.98
#